data_a3b0c4a516a0416b1487d3bd7cc56e1c
#
_entry.id   a3b0c4a516a0416b1487d3bd7cc56e1c
#
_cell.length_a   1.000
_cell.length_b   1.000
_cell.length_c   1.000
_cell.angle_alpha   90.00
_cell.angle_beta   90.00
_cell.angle_gamma   90.00
#
_symmetry.space_group_name_H-M   'P 1'
#
loop_
_entity.id
_entity.type
_entity.pdbx_description
1 polymer ?
#
loop_
_entity_poly.entity_id
_entity_poly.type
_entity_poly.pdbx_seq_one_letter_code
_entity_poly.pdbx_strand_id
1 'polypeptide(L)'
;MANETKRQADFIDMLEHCRGSVLKVCLYYSKRNNENFQDLYQDILCALWENWPTFQGMSKANTWVTSIAIKVGALKSRTHKRMPIFVELNDEVCGDIADETAIPYHDILYDLIERLSSEDDRQMLYLYLDGKSHSEIAKAFGLTTVNVRQRIHRITKKLIKLNEQDL
;
A
#
# COMPACT_ATOMS: atom_id res chain seq x y z
N MET A 1 -1.56 -4.06 -29.33
CA MET A 1 -0.89 -2.80 -28.93
C MET A 1 -1.85 -1.82 -28.27
N ALA A 2 -2.90 -1.33 -28.88
CA ALA A 2 -3.82 -0.36 -28.24
C ALA A 2 -4.50 -0.88 -26.96
N ASN A 3 -4.83 -2.17 -26.88
CA ASN A 3 -5.50 -2.78 -25.72
C ASN A 3 -4.55 -2.95 -24.52
N GLU A 4 -3.27 -3.16 -24.77
CA GLU A 4 -2.25 -3.31 -23.72
C GLU A 4 -1.86 -1.98 -23.10
N THR A 5 -1.77 -0.93 -23.90
CA THR A 5 -1.53 0.44 -23.43
C THR A 5 -2.68 0.95 -22.57
N LYS A 6 -3.93 0.66 -22.94
CA LYS A 6 -5.11 0.98 -22.14
C LYS A 6 -5.11 0.24 -20.82
N ARG A 7 -4.82 -1.06 -20.85
CA ARG A 7 -4.74 -1.90 -19.64
C ARG A 7 -3.67 -1.41 -18.66
N GLN A 8 -2.52 -0.95 -19.15
CA GLN A 8 -1.48 -0.35 -18.33
C GLN A 8 -1.93 0.97 -17.71
N ALA A 9 -2.61 1.82 -18.47
CA ALA A 9 -3.12 3.09 -17.96
C ALA A 9 -4.18 2.87 -16.88
N ASP A 10 -5.13 1.97 -17.08
CA ASP A 10 -6.17 1.63 -16.11
C ASP A 10 -5.57 1.04 -14.82
N PHE A 11 -4.52 0.22 -14.93
CA PHE A 11 -3.80 -0.32 -13.78
C PHE A 11 -3.07 0.76 -12.98
N ILE A 12 -2.38 1.68 -13.66
CA ILE A 12 -1.67 2.79 -13.02
C ILE A 12 -2.65 3.69 -12.28
N ASP A 13 -3.78 4.03 -12.90
CA ASP A 13 -4.83 4.84 -12.28
C ASP A 13 -5.39 4.17 -11.02
N MET A 14 -5.70 2.88 -11.11
CA MET A 14 -6.14 2.08 -9.96
C MET A 14 -5.09 2.07 -8.84
N LEU A 15 -3.81 1.86 -9.17
CA LEU A 15 -2.73 1.88 -8.19
C LEU A 15 -2.58 3.24 -7.50
N GLU A 16 -2.72 4.35 -8.23
CA GLU A 16 -2.63 5.68 -7.61
C GLU A 16 -3.70 5.87 -6.53
N HIS A 17 -4.92 5.38 -6.77
CA HIS A 17 -6.02 5.44 -5.81
C HIS A 17 -5.86 4.48 -4.62
N CYS A 18 -5.22 3.34 -4.82
CA CYS A 18 -5.07 2.29 -3.79
C CYS A 18 -3.70 2.27 -3.09
N ARG A 19 -2.79 3.16 -3.47
CA ARG A 19 -1.40 3.18 -3.00
C ARG A 19 -1.26 3.25 -1.48
N GLY A 20 -2.17 3.99 -0.83
CA GLY A 20 -2.21 4.09 0.63
C GLY A 20 -2.44 2.75 1.32
N SER A 21 -3.28 1.89 0.74
CA SER A 21 -3.52 0.55 1.28
C SER A 21 -2.29 -0.36 1.15
N VAL A 22 -1.58 -0.30 0.03
CA VAL A 22 -0.32 -1.02 -0.16
C VAL A 22 0.72 -0.56 0.86
N LEU A 23 0.85 0.77 1.06
CA LEU A 23 1.77 1.35 2.03
C LEU A 23 1.50 0.85 3.46
N LYS A 24 0.22 0.85 3.89
CA LYS A 24 -0.19 0.32 5.20
C LYS A 24 0.26 -1.12 5.41
N VAL A 25 0.02 -1.98 4.43
CA VAL A 25 0.41 -3.38 4.48
C VAL A 25 1.92 -3.54 4.52
N CYS A 26 2.65 -2.77 3.71
CA CYS A 26 4.11 -2.80 3.72
C CYS A 26 4.69 -2.38 5.08
N LEU A 27 4.18 -1.33 5.70
CA LEU A 27 4.60 -0.88 7.03
C LEU A 27 4.38 -1.96 8.09
N TYR A 28 3.23 -2.64 8.03
CA TYR A 28 2.91 -3.70 8.98
C TYR A 28 3.84 -4.92 8.84
N TYR A 29 4.01 -5.45 7.63
CA TYR A 29 4.75 -6.69 7.42
C TYR A 29 6.26 -6.52 7.30
N SER A 30 6.78 -5.34 7.00
CA SER A 30 8.23 -5.08 6.94
C SER A 30 8.91 -5.16 8.31
N LYS A 31 8.13 -5.19 9.39
CA LYS A 31 8.64 -5.24 10.77
C LYS A 31 9.75 -4.23 11.04
N ARG A 32 9.57 -3.00 10.51
CA ARG A 32 10.48 -1.87 10.72
C ARG A 32 11.84 -1.98 10.01
N ASN A 33 11.98 -2.88 9.04
CA ASN A 33 13.18 -2.97 8.21
C ASN A 33 12.96 -2.32 6.84
N ASN A 34 13.78 -1.33 6.48
CA ASN A 34 13.63 -0.58 5.24
C ASN A 34 13.87 -1.43 3.98
N GLU A 35 14.84 -2.34 4.00
CA GLU A 35 15.07 -3.26 2.87
C GLU A 35 13.86 -4.17 2.67
N ASN A 36 13.34 -4.74 3.75
CA ASN A 36 12.13 -5.55 3.71
C ASN A 36 10.91 -4.78 3.20
N PHE A 37 10.81 -3.47 3.50
CA PHE A 37 9.74 -2.62 3.01
C PHE A 37 9.80 -2.47 1.49
N GLN A 38 10.97 -2.14 0.94
CA GLN A 38 11.15 -1.95 -0.51
C GLN A 38 10.89 -3.23 -1.29
N ASP A 39 11.43 -4.35 -0.81
CA ASP A 39 11.24 -5.66 -1.42
C ASP A 39 9.76 -6.08 -1.37
N LEU A 40 9.12 -5.90 -0.22
CA LEU A 40 7.70 -6.24 -0.07
C LEU A 40 6.82 -5.37 -0.96
N TYR A 41 7.13 -4.07 -1.05
CA TYR A 41 6.41 -3.16 -1.93
C TYR A 41 6.49 -3.59 -3.39
N GLN A 42 7.68 -3.97 -3.86
CA GLN A 42 7.87 -4.48 -5.23
C GLN A 42 7.13 -5.79 -5.45
N ASP A 43 7.23 -6.74 -4.52
CA ASP A 43 6.54 -8.04 -4.60
C ASP A 43 5.01 -7.84 -4.70
N ILE A 44 4.46 -6.92 -3.92
CA ILE A 44 3.02 -6.59 -3.98
C ILE A 44 2.66 -5.99 -5.34
N LEU A 45 3.45 -5.06 -5.86
CA LEU A 45 3.18 -4.48 -7.18
C LEU A 45 3.23 -5.53 -8.30
N CYS A 46 4.19 -6.46 -8.25
CA CYS A 46 4.26 -7.58 -9.19
C CYS A 46 3.02 -8.46 -9.09
N ALA A 47 2.63 -8.86 -7.89
CA ALA A 47 1.44 -9.68 -7.66
C ALA A 47 0.15 -8.99 -8.14
N LEU A 48 0.01 -7.70 -7.90
CA LEU A 48 -1.13 -6.91 -8.39
C LEU A 48 -1.16 -6.87 -9.92
N TRP A 49 -0.02 -6.66 -10.57
CA TRP A 49 0.07 -6.64 -12.03
C TRP A 49 -0.27 -8.00 -12.66
N GLU A 50 0.27 -9.08 -12.11
CA GLU A 50 0.01 -10.45 -12.57
C GLU A 50 -1.48 -10.81 -12.45
N ASN A 51 -2.13 -10.40 -11.34
CA ASN A 51 -3.53 -10.68 -11.09
C ASN A 51 -4.50 -9.65 -11.71
N TRP A 52 -4.01 -8.53 -12.25
CA TRP A 52 -4.84 -7.49 -12.84
C TRP A 52 -5.82 -7.97 -13.92
N PRO A 53 -5.47 -8.95 -14.80
CA PRO A 53 -6.42 -9.51 -15.76
C PRO A 53 -7.64 -10.18 -15.13
N THR A 54 -7.53 -10.64 -13.89
CA THR A 54 -8.60 -11.35 -13.18
C THR A 54 -9.54 -10.41 -12.44
N PHE A 55 -9.18 -9.13 -12.29
CA PHE A 55 -10.02 -8.15 -11.63
C PHE A 55 -11.26 -7.84 -12.49
N GLN A 56 -12.42 -8.33 -12.05
CA GLN A 56 -13.71 -8.19 -12.73
C GLN A 56 -14.59 -7.05 -12.18
N GLY A 57 -14.08 -6.24 -11.26
CA GLY A 57 -14.85 -5.16 -10.64
C GLY A 57 -15.97 -5.61 -9.71
N MET A 58 -15.99 -6.87 -9.29
CA MET A 58 -17.01 -7.42 -8.36
C MET A 58 -16.85 -6.89 -6.93
N SER A 59 -15.68 -6.39 -6.59
CA SER A 59 -15.39 -5.70 -5.34
C SER A 59 -14.82 -4.30 -5.62
N LYS A 60 -14.78 -3.44 -4.59
CA LYS A 60 -14.06 -2.17 -4.69
C LYS A 60 -12.57 -2.46 -4.95
N ALA A 61 -11.95 -1.71 -5.86
CA ALA A 61 -10.54 -1.87 -6.21
C ALA A 61 -9.62 -1.86 -4.96
N ASN A 62 -9.91 -0.98 -4.00
CA ASN A 62 -9.16 -0.89 -2.75
C ASN A 62 -9.23 -2.19 -1.91
N THR A 63 -10.39 -2.84 -1.84
CA THR A 63 -10.57 -4.13 -1.14
C THR A 63 -9.76 -5.22 -1.83
N TRP A 64 -9.82 -5.30 -3.15
CA TRP A 64 -9.09 -6.28 -3.94
C TRP A 64 -7.58 -6.09 -3.79
N VAL A 65 -7.07 -4.85 -3.91
CA VAL A 65 -5.66 -4.51 -3.72
C VAL A 65 -5.18 -4.88 -2.32
N THR A 66 -5.95 -4.51 -1.29
CA THR A 66 -5.60 -4.80 0.11
C THR A 66 -5.52 -6.30 0.36
N SER A 67 -6.44 -7.09 -0.18
CA SER A 67 -6.45 -8.55 0.00
C SER A 67 -5.22 -9.22 -0.62
N ILE A 68 -4.81 -8.80 -1.82
CA ILE A 68 -3.59 -9.31 -2.46
C ILE A 68 -2.35 -8.88 -1.66
N ALA A 69 -2.28 -7.61 -1.26
CA ALA A 69 -1.15 -7.09 -0.49
C ALA A 69 -0.96 -7.85 0.83
N ILE A 70 -2.04 -8.11 1.58
CA ILE A 70 -2.00 -8.89 2.83
C ILE A 70 -1.49 -10.31 2.57
N LYS A 71 -1.96 -10.98 1.51
CA LYS A 71 -1.49 -12.33 1.17
C LYS A 71 0.00 -12.37 0.90
N VAL A 72 0.51 -11.44 0.08
CA VAL A 72 1.94 -11.33 -0.22
C VAL A 72 2.75 -11.04 1.05
N GLY A 73 2.30 -10.10 1.88
CA GLY A 73 2.93 -9.77 3.16
C GLY A 73 2.99 -10.95 4.13
N ALA A 74 1.88 -11.67 4.28
CA ALA A 74 1.80 -12.86 5.12
C ALA A 74 2.70 -13.99 4.63
N LEU A 75 2.76 -14.23 3.32
CA LEU A 75 3.66 -15.21 2.72
C LEU A 75 5.13 -14.85 2.98
N LYS A 76 5.52 -13.61 2.71
CA LYS A 76 6.90 -13.14 2.94
C LYS A 76 7.29 -13.20 4.42
N SER A 77 6.38 -12.88 5.33
CA SER A 77 6.61 -13.01 6.77
C SER A 77 6.79 -14.46 7.22
N ARG A 78 6.17 -15.43 6.56
CA ARG A 78 6.35 -16.88 6.84
C ARG A 78 7.65 -17.41 6.27
N THR A 79 8.09 -16.97 5.11
CA THR A 79 9.33 -17.43 4.44
C THR A 79 10.59 -17.02 5.20
N HIS A 80 10.57 -15.97 5.99
CA HIS A 80 11.64 -15.68 6.95
C HIS A 80 11.73 -16.72 8.10
N LYS A 81 10.74 -17.62 8.22
CA LYS A 81 10.73 -18.69 9.23
C LYS A 81 10.77 -20.12 8.65
N ARG A 82 10.43 -20.37 7.38
CA ARG A 82 10.51 -21.69 6.70
C ARG A 82 10.19 -21.60 5.19
N MET A 83 10.76 -22.54 4.40
CA MET A 83 10.72 -22.75 2.96
C MET A 83 9.38 -22.48 2.20
N PRO A 84 9.44 -22.24 0.88
CA PRO A 84 8.35 -21.66 0.10
C PRO A 84 7.15 -22.61 -0.02
N ILE A 85 5.97 -22.12 0.32
CA ILE A 85 4.71 -22.75 -0.06
C ILE A 85 4.12 -21.88 -1.17
N PHE A 86 4.05 -22.44 -2.38
CA PHE A 86 3.24 -21.87 -3.46
C PHE A 86 1.76 -22.00 -3.05
N VAL A 87 1.10 -20.88 -2.86
CA VAL A 87 -0.35 -20.84 -2.64
C VAL A 87 -0.97 -20.21 -3.87
N GLU A 88 -1.75 -20.99 -4.63
CA GLU A 88 -2.66 -20.43 -5.63
C GLU A 88 -3.64 -19.46 -4.96
N LEU A 89 -3.72 -18.26 -5.52
CA LEU A 89 -4.66 -17.23 -5.08
C LEU A 89 -6.04 -17.56 -5.64
N ASN A 90 -6.85 -18.29 -4.90
CA ASN A 90 -8.26 -18.53 -5.22
C ASN A 90 -9.17 -17.67 -4.34
N ASP A 91 -10.38 -17.37 -4.84
CA ASP A 91 -11.34 -16.45 -4.20
C ASP A 91 -11.83 -16.91 -2.83
N GLU A 92 -11.79 -18.20 -2.52
CA GLU A 92 -12.21 -18.76 -1.22
C GLU A 92 -11.31 -18.32 -0.05
N VAL A 93 -10.02 -18.04 -0.31
CA VAL A 93 -9.09 -17.59 0.74
C VAL A 93 -9.19 -16.08 1.00
N CYS A 94 -9.89 -15.32 0.12
CA CYS A 94 -10.08 -13.88 0.28
C CYS A 94 -11.13 -13.50 1.33
N GLY A 95 -12.13 -14.36 1.58
CA GLY A 95 -13.26 -14.06 2.47
C GLY A 95 -12.89 -14.07 3.95
N ASP A 96 -12.03 -14.99 4.36
CA ASP A 96 -11.76 -15.23 5.78
C ASP A 96 -10.65 -14.35 6.39
N ILE A 97 -9.84 -13.66 5.56
CA ILE A 97 -8.70 -12.86 6.06
C ILE A 97 -9.09 -11.40 6.36
N ALA A 98 -10.22 -10.93 5.84
CA ALA A 98 -10.60 -9.52 5.93
C ALA A 98 -10.99 -9.08 7.36
N ASP A 99 -11.41 -9.99 8.22
CA ASP A 99 -12.00 -9.64 9.53
C ASP A 99 -11.01 -9.76 10.71
N GLU A 100 -10.01 -10.64 10.65
CA GLU A 100 -9.07 -10.84 11.78
C GLU A 100 -7.82 -9.97 11.75
N THR A 101 -7.47 -9.36 10.60
CA THR A 101 -6.22 -8.60 10.45
C THR A 101 -6.39 -7.09 10.47
N ALA A 102 -7.61 -6.59 10.64
CA ALA A 102 -7.91 -5.16 10.51
C ALA A 102 -7.42 -4.29 11.69
N ILE A 103 -7.09 -4.88 12.84
CA ILE A 103 -6.97 -4.13 14.10
C ILE A 103 -5.53 -3.68 14.46
N PRO A 104 -4.45 -4.46 14.31
CA PRO A 104 -3.18 -4.04 14.93
C PRO A 104 -2.39 -2.98 14.15
N TYR A 105 -2.45 -2.93 12.81
CA TYR A 105 -1.61 -1.99 12.07
C TYR A 105 -2.21 -0.60 11.89
N HIS A 106 -3.51 -0.47 12.07
CA HIS A 106 -4.18 0.83 12.07
C HIS A 106 -3.62 1.72 13.19
N ASP A 107 -3.50 1.18 14.39
CA ASP A 107 -3.02 1.91 15.56
C ASP A 107 -1.54 2.30 15.43
N ILE A 108 -0.69 1.38 14.95
CA ILE A 108 0.75 1.66 14.73
C ILE A 108 0.94 2.76 13.68
N LEU A 109 0.19 2.70 12.57
CA LEU A 109 0.31 3.70 11.52
C LEU A 109 -0.15 5.07 11.99
N TYR A 110 -1.26 5.16 12.72
CA TYR A 110 -1.74 6.43 13.28
C TYR A 110 -0.75 7.01 14.28
N ASP A 111 -0.19 6.21 15.16
CA ASP A 111 0.83 6.66 16.11
C ASP A 111 2.07 7.23 15.37
N LEU A 112 2.53 6.58 14.32
CA LEU A 112 3.62 7.08 13.49
C LEU A 112 3.27 8.38 12.75
N ILE A 113 2.03 8.53 12.28
CA ILE A 113 1.57 9.76 11.62
C ILE A 113 1.53 10.90 12.61
N GLU A 114 1.02 10.69 13.83
CA GLU A 114 0.97 11.71 14.88
C GLU A 114 2.37 12.22 15.31
N ARG A 115 3.41 11.42 15.13
CA ARG A 115 4.81 11.82 15.38
C ARG A 115 5.40 12.71 14.29
N LEU A 116 4.72 12.88 13.16
CA LEU A 116 5.15 13.87 12.16
C LEU A 116 4.97 15.27 12.72
N SER A 117 6.04 16.08 12.65
CA SER A 117 6.07 17.43 13.20
C SER A 117 5.20 18.45 12.44
N SER A 118 4.87 18.16 11.19
CA SER A 118 4.10 19.06 10.30
C SER A 118 2.66 18.61 10.21
N GLU A 119 1.73 19.48 10.58
CA GLU A 119 0.28 19.25 10.42
C GLU A 119 -0.10 19.03 8.97
N ASP A 120 0.44 19.85 8.04
CA ASP A 120 0.19 19.69 6.62
C ASP A 120 0.67 18.31 6.09
N ASP A 121 1.79 17.79 6.62
CA ASP A 121 2.30 16.48 6.23
C ASP A 121 1.37 15.36 6.72
N ARG A 122 0.82 15.50 7.94
CA ARG A 122 -0.18 14.56 8.48
C ARG A 122 -1.45 14.57 7.64
N GLN A 123 -2.02 15.75 7.40
CA GLN A 123 -3.24 15.88 6.60
C GLN A 123 -3.05 15.38 5.16
N MET A 124 -1.92 15.71 4.53
CA MET A 124 -1.61 15.24 3.19
C MET A 124 -1.50 13.72 3.14
N LEU A 125 -0.87 13.12 4.15
CA LEU A 125 -0.74 11.68 4.26
C LEU A 125 -2.09 11.01 4.52
N TYR A 126 -2.95 11.56 5.37
CA TYR A 126 -4.31 11.04 5.59
C TYR A 126 -5.12 11.01 4.30
N LEU A 127 -5.12 12.09 3.52
CA LEU A 127 -5.80 12.12 2.22
C LEU A 127 -5.24 11.08 1.26
N TYR A 128 -3.92 10.90 1.25
CA TYR A 128 -3.25 9.89 0.44
C TYR A 128 -3.64 8.46 0.84
N LEU A 129 -3.68 8.19 2.14
CA LEU A 129 -4.10 6.89 2.69
C LEU A 129 -5.60 6.62 2.50
N ASP A 130 -6.41 7.68 2.40
CA ASP A 130 -7.84 7.61 2.05
C ASP A 130 -8.08 7.38 0.54
N GLY A 131 -7.02 7.22 -0.24
CA GLY A 131 -7.10 6.91 -1.66
C GLY A 131 -7.28 8.12 -2.58
N LYS A 132 -7.03 9.34 -2.10
CA LYS A 132 -7.04 10.53 -2.94
C LYS A 132 -5.84 10.54 -3.88
N SER A 133 -6.08 10.90 -5.13
CA SER A 133 -5.01 11.06 -6.12
C SER A 133 -4.11 12.25 -5.78
N HIS A 134 -2.87 12.22 -6.28
CA HIS A 134 -1.96 13.36 -6.13
C HIS A 134 -2.54 14.67 -6.69
N SER A 135 -3.38 14.59 -7.73
CA SER A 135 -4.06 15.75 -8.32
C SER A 135 -5.11 16.35 -7.39
N GLU A 136 -5.92 15.51 -6.72
CA GLU A 136 -6.91 15.95 -5.73
C GLU A 136 -6.23 16.57 -4.51
N ILE A 137 -5.16 15.95 -4.02
CA ILE A 137 -4.36 16.49 -2.90
C ILE A 137 -3.72 17.83 -3.30
N ALA A 138 -3.16 17.92 -4.52
CA ALA A 138 -2.58 19.15 -5.02
C ALA A 138 -3.59 20.31 -5.04
N LYS A 139 -4.81 20.05 -5.46
CA LYS A 139 -5.91 21.04 -5.43
C LYS A 139 -6.24 21.47 -4.00
N ALA A 140 -6.33 20.52 -3.06
CA ALA A 140 -6.65 20.80 -1.67
C ALA A 140 -5.60 21.68 -0.96
N PHE A 141 -4.33 21.51 -1.30
CA PHE A 141 -3.21 22.25 -0.68
C PHE A 141 -2.69 23.42 -1.53
N GLY A 142 -3.27 23.69 -2.70
CA GLY A 142 -2.78 24.74 -3.59
C GLY A 142 -1.37 24.49 -4.13
N LEU A 143 -1.01 23.22 -4.32
CA LEU A 143 0.30 22.76 -4.77
C LEU A 143 0.23 22.17 -6.18
N THR A 144 1.39 21.95 -6.79
CA THR A 144 1.49 21.16 -8.02
C THR A 144 1.49 19.67 -7.71
N THR A 145 1.00 18.85 -8.64
CA THR A 145 1.02 17.38 -8.51
C THR A 145 2.44 16.84 -8.28
N VAL A 146 3.44 17.46 -8.90
CA VAL A 146 4.86 17.10 -8.72
C VAL A 146 5.31 17.36 -7.28
N ASN A 147 4.97 18.52 -6.73
CA ASN A 147 5.30 18.88 -5.35
C ASN A 147 4.64 17.92 -4.34
N VAL A 148 3.37 17.57 -4.57
CA VAL A 148 2.67 16.59 -3.73
C VAL A 148 3.37 15.23 -3.77
N ARG A 149 3.70 14.73 -4.96
CA ARG A 149 4.42 13.46 -5.12
C ARG A 149 5.75 13.45 -4.38
N GLN A 150 6.55 14.51 -4.51
CA GLN A 150 7.82 14.65 -3.81
C GLN A 150 7.63 14.75 -2.29
N ARG A 151 6.60 15.46 -1.85
CA ARG A 151 6.29 15.63 -0.42
C ARG A 151 5.83 14.33 0.20
N ILE A 152 4.92 13.59 -0.43
CA ILE A 152 4.49 12.24 0.00
C ILE A 152 5.69 11.29 0.09
N HIS A 153 6.58 11.30 -0.90
CA HIS A 153 7.79 10.47 -0.87
C HIS A 153 8.70 10.81 0.34
N ARG A 154 8.90 12.09 0.65
CA ARG A 154 9.66 12.51 1.84
C ARG A 154 8.98 12.12 3.15
N ILE A 155 7.65 12.26 3.23
CA ILE A 155 6.87 11.84 4.39
C ILE A 155 7.03 10.34 4.60
N THR A 156 6.88 9.53 3.57
CA THR A 156 7.06 8.08 3.64
C THR A 156 8.43 7.69 4.17
N LYS A 157 9.49 8.34 3.67
CA LYS A 157 10.86 8.12 4.18
C LYS A 157 11.01 8.49 5.66
N LYS A 158 10.36 9.57 6.10
CA LYS A 158 10.35 9.95 7.53
C LYS A 158 9.64 8.92 8.38
N LEU A 159 8.49 8.41 7.94
CA LEU A 159 7.75 7.36 8.66
C LEU A 159 8.57 6.09 8.82
N ILE A 160 9.27 5.66 7.77
CA ILE A 160 10.15 4.49 7.81
C ILE A 160 11.23 4.69 8.88
N LYS A 161 11.89 5.86 8.89
CA LYS A 161 12.91 6.18 9.90
C LYS A 161 12.36 6.21 11.32
N LEU A 162 11.19 6.81 11.53
CA LEU A 162 10.53 6.84 12.84
C LEU A 162 10.21 5.43 13.32
N ASN A 163 9.74 4.58 12.41
CA ASN A 163 9.46 3.18 12.69
C ASN A 163 10.72 2.35 13.04
N GLU A 164 11.90 2.73 12.51
CA GLU A 164 13.18 2.09 12.81
C GLU A 164 13.78 2.55 14.17
N GLN A 165 13.44 3.74 14.64
CA GLN A 165 13.98 4.32 15.89
C GLN A 165 13.32 3.80 17.15
N ASP A 166 12.17 3.13 17.05
CA ASP A 166 11.44 2.54 18.18
C ASP A 166 11.96 1.15 18.59
N LEU A 167 13.13 0.76 18.09
CA LEU A 167 13.89 -0.44 18.46
C LEU A 167 14.95 -0.15 19.50
#